data_1221ceea30da4908db5730941a5da87d
#
_entry.id   1221ceea30da4908db5730941a5da87d
#
_cell.length_a   1.000
_cell.length_b   1.000
_cell.length_c   1.000
_cell.angle_alpha   90.00
_cell.angle_beta   90.00
_cell.angle_gamma   90.00
#
_symmetry.space_group_name_H-M   'P 1'
#
loop_
_entity.id
_entity.type
_entity.pdbx_description
1 polymer ?
#
loop_
_entity_poly.entity_id
_entity_poly.type
_entity_poly.pdbx_seq_one_letter_code
_entity_poly.pdbx_strand_id
1 'polypeptide(L)'
;ADITREETLRAAVDQVMAAEGRIDLVVNNAGFGISGAIEFTDTQEAQRLFDTLFFGMVRMNRCVIPILRQQGRGRIVNISSVAAPVPIPFQAYYSAGKAAINAYTMALANELRPFGVTVCAVMPGDIHTGFTAARRKLSEGDDIYQGRISRSVVRMEHDEQTGMDPAKAGAYIAKWPCAAAAIIRCTPSASTISSLLSWQRCCPPGF
;
A
#
# COMPACT_ATOMS: atom_id res chain seq x y z
N ALA A 1 16.18 7.95 0.50
CA ALA A 1 16.03 7.49 -0.89
C ALA A 1 14.73 8.03 -1.48
N ASP A 2 14.73 8.28 -2.78
CA ASP A 2 13.54 8.64 -3.53
C ASP A 2 13.00 7.38 -4.22
N ILE A 3 11.76 7.02 -3.90
CA ILE A 3 11.13 5.78 -4.39
C ILE A 3 10.91 5.77 -5.91
N THR A 4 10.90 6.95 -6.55
CA THR A 4 10.75 7.09 -7.99
C THR A 4 12.06 6.91 -8.77
N ARG A 5 13.19 6.85 -8.07
CA ARG A 5 14.55 6.79 -8.64
C ARG A 5 15.29 5.53 -8.16
N GLU A 6 15.43 4.54 -9.05
CA GLU A 6 15.99 3.22 -8.72
C GLU A 6 17.42 3.30 -8.16
N GLU A 7 18.23 4.23 -8.67
CA GLU A 7 19.62 4.41 -8.20
C GLU A 7 19.69 4.80 -6.72
N THR A 8 18.74 5.60 -6.24
CA THR A 8 18.71 6.00 -4.82
C THR A 8 18.28 4.85 -3.92
N LEU A 9 17.43 3.95 -4.43
CA LEU A 9 17.00 2.75 -3.72
C LEU A 9 18.14 1.73 -3.64
N ARG A 10 18.87 1.51 -4.74
CA ARG A 10 20.06 0.64 -4.74
C ARG A 10 21.09 1.14 -3.74
N ALA A 11 21.43 2.43 -3.77
CA ALA A 11 22.37 3.02 -2.82
C ALA A 11 21.94 2.82 -1.37
N ALA A 12 20.65 2.97 -1.06
CA ALA A 12 20.13 2.74 0.29
C ALA A 12 20.21 1.26 0.70
N VAL A 13 19.90 0.34 -0.21
CA VAL A 13 20.01 -1.10 0.04
C VAL A 13 21.47 -1.49 0.25
N ASP A 14 22.39 -1.00 -0.58
CA ASP A 14 23.81 -1.27 -0.47
C ASP A 14 24.39 -0.74 0.85
N GLN A 15 23.93 0.44 1.29
CA GLN A 15 24.33 1.01 2.59
C GLN A 15 23.88 0.13 3.76
N VAL A 16 22.64 -0.39 3.74
CA VAL A 16 22.15 -1.32 4.77
C VAL A 16 22.94 -2.62 4.75
N MET A 17 23.20 -3.17 3.57
CA MET A 17 23.98 -4.42 3.43
C MET A 17 25.41 -4.24 3.89
N ALA A 18 26.04 -3.10 3.64
CA ALA A 18 27.39 -2.80 4.12
C ALA A 18 27.46 -2.68 5.66
N ALA A 19 26.39 -2.11 6.28
CA ALA A 19 26.34 -1.90 7.72
C ALA A 19 25.92 -3.15 8.50
N GLU A 20 24.92 -3.88 8.02
CA GLU A 20 24.24 -4.96 8.77
C GLU A 20 24.49 -6.36 8.19
N GLY A 21 25.01 -6.44 6.96
CA GLY A 21 25.26 -7.70 6.24
C GLY A 21 23.99 -8.46 5.83
N ARG A 22 22.81 -7.94 6.13
CA ARG A 22 21.51 -8.60 5.89
C ARG A 22 20.35 -7.64 5.88
N ILE A 23 19.24 -8.09 5.29
CA ILE A 23 17.94 -7.45 5.36
C ILE A 23 16.93 -8.50 5.82
N ASP A 24 16.20 -8.23 6.90
CA ASP A 24 15.17 -9.14 7.44
C ASP A 24 13.75 -8.75 7.05
N LEU A 25 13.51 -7.44 6.95
CA LEU A 25 12.19 -6.87 6.70
C LEU A 25 12.28 -5.67 5.78
N VAL A 26 11.41 -5.63 4.79
CA VAL A 26 11.18 -4.45 3.96
C VAL A 26 9.72 -4.02 4.13
N VAL A 27 9.50 -2.75 4.41
CA VAL A 27 8.16 -2.15 4.49
C VAL A 27 8.02 -1.11 3.39
N ASN A 28 7.23 -1.43 2.36
CA ASN A 28 6.90 -0.52 1.28
C ASN A 28 5.71 0.35 1.69
N ASN A 29 5.99 1.51 2.27
CA ASN A 29 4.99 2.43 2.83
C ASN A 29 4.86 3.74 2.06
N ALA A 30 5.83 4.11 1.23
CA ALA A 30 5.83 5.39 0.50
C ALA A 30 4.55 5.57 -0.33
N GLY A 31 3.95 6.75 -0.24
CA GLY A 31 2.76 7.05 -0.99
C GLY A 31 2.08 8.35 -0.58
N PHE A 32 1.20 8.81 -1.45
CA PHE A 32 0.33 9.95 -1.23
C PHE A 32 -1.04 9.68 -1.88
N GLY A 33 -2.03 10.53 -1.65
CA GLY A 33 -3.36 10.43 -2.22
C GLY A 33 -3.61 11.50 -3.28
N ILE A 34 -4.49 11.20 -4.24
CA ILE A 34 -5.10 12.19 -5.13
C ILE A 34 -6.61 12.08 -4.96
N SER A 35 -7.28 13.22 -4.83
CA SER A 35 -8.73 13.30 -4.86
C SER A 35 -9.18 14.27 -5.96
N GLY A 36 -10.22 13.89 -6.70
CA GLY A 36 -10.80 14.65 -7.81
C GLY A 36 -11.68 13.76 -8.68
N ALA A 37 -12.48 14.39 -9.54
CA ALA A 37 -13.26 13.65 -10.54
C ALA A 37 -12.33 13.04 -11.59
N ILE A 38 -12.65 11.83 -12.04
CA ILE A 38 -11.81 11.09 -13.02
C ILE A 38 -11.63 11.90 -14.31
N GLU A 39 -12.69 12.50 -14.83
CA GLU A 39 -12.68 13.23 -16.09
C GLU A 39 -11.87 14.54 -16.04
N PHE A 40 -11.70 15.13 -14.85
CA PHE A 40 -10.92 16.35 -14.63
C PHE A 40 -9.52 16.09 -14.03
N THR A 41 -9.16 14.85 -13.79
CA THR A 41 -7.83 14.51 -13.30
C THR A 41 -6.88 14.24 -14.46
N ASP A 42 -5.85 15.05 -14.60
CA ASP A 42 -4.82 14.86 -15.64
C ASP A 42 -4.20 13.46 -15.52
N THR A 43 -4.06 12.80 -16.64
CA THR A 43 -3.41 11.48 -16.73
C THR A 43 -1.98 11.50 -16.17
N GLN A 44 -1.25 12.62 -16.31
CA GLN A 44 0.08 12.76 -15.74
C GLN A 44 0.07 12.71 -14.21
N GLU A 45 -0.96 13.26 -13.56
CA GLU A 45 -1.13 13.16 -12.11
C GLU A 45 -1.39 11.72 -11.68
N ALA A 46 -2.22 11.01 -12.43
CA ALA A 46 -2.45 9.58 -12.20
C ALA A 46 -1.16 8.76 -12.38
N GLN A 47 -0.36 9.05 -13.42
CA GLN A 47 0.92 8.40 -13.66
C GLN A 47 1.91 8.65 -12.51
N ARG A 48 2.03 9.89 -12.01
CA ARG A 48 2.88 10.22 -10.85
C ARG A 48 2.46 9.45 -9.60
N LEU A 49 1.15 9.34 -9.37
CA LEU A 49 0.62 8.56 -8.26
C LEU A 49 1.04 7.09 -8.37
N PHE A 50 0.83 6.47 -9.53
CA PHE A 50 1.22 5.09 -9.78
C PHE A 50 2.73 4.90 -9.71
N ASP A 51 3.51 5.85 -10.19
CA ASP A 51 4.97 5.79 -10.13
C ASP A 51 5.47 5.74 -8.69
N THR A 52 4.84 6.49 -7.78
CA THR A 52 5.17 6.45 -6.36
C THR A 52 4.60 5.20 -5.67
N LEU A 53 3.26 4.96 -5.79
CA LEU A 53 2.59 3.92 -5.02
C LEU A 53 2.96 2.51 -5.46
N PHE A 54 2.94 2.28 -6.78
CA PHE A 54 3.07 0.95 -7.35
C PHE A 54 4.48 0.70 -7.89
N PHE A 55 4.94 1.50 -8.84
CA PHE A 55 6.25 1.27 -9.44
C PHE A 55 7.41 1.52 -8.48
N GLY A 56 7.27 2.45 -7.53
CA GLY A 56 8.25 2.63 -6.46
C GLY A 56 8.41 1.38 -5.61
N MET A 57 7.29 0.77 -5.19
CA MET A 57 7.29 -0.52 -4.50
C MET A 57 7.94 -1.62 -5.37
N VAL A 58 7.62 -1.69 -6.65
CA VAL A 58 8.21 -2.67 -7.59
C VAL A 58 9.72 -2.48 -7.68
N ARG A 59 10.22 -1.23 -7.82
CA ARG A 59 11.67 -0.94 -7.84
C ARG A 59 12.36 -1.41 -6.56
N MET A 60 11.80 -1.07 -5.38
CA MET A 60 12.35 -1.52 -4.11
C MET A 60 12.38 -3.06 -4.01
N ASN A 61 11.29 -3.72 -4.38
CA ASN A 61 11.23 -5.18 -4.38
C ASN A 61 12.29 -5.79 -5.30
N ARG A 62 12.52 -5.22 -6.49
CA ARG A 62 13.59 -5.68 -7.40
C ARG A 62 14.98 -5.55 -6.79
N CYS A 63 15.23 -4.54 -5.98
CA CYS A 63 16.52 -4.37 -5.29
C CYS A 63 16.70 -5.41 -4.19
N VAL A 64 15.67 -5.75 -3.42
CA VAL A 64 15.82 -6.57 -2.21
C VAL A 64 15.54 -8.06 -2.44
N ILE A 65 14.73 -8.45 -3.41
CA ILE A 65 14.38 -9.86 -3.67
C ILE A 65 15.60 -10.75 -3.89
N PRO A 66 16.62 -10.37 -4.68
CA PRO A 66 17.82 -11.20 -4.84
C PRO A 66 18.52 -11.48 -3.52
N ILE A 67 18.60 -10.50 -2.63
CA ILE A 67 19.22 -10.59 -1.31
C ILE A 67 18.43 -11.55 -0.43
N LEU A 68 17.11 -11.32 -0.29
CA LEU A 68 16.24 -12.16 0.54
C LEU A 68 16.21 -13.60 0.07
N ARG A 69 16.18 -13.82 -1.24
CA ARG A 69 16.24 -15.15 -1.85
C ARG A 69 17.55 -15.85 -1.53
N GLN A 70 18.69 -15.16 -1.64
CA GLN A 70 20.01 -15.72 -1.30
C GLN A 70 20.12 -16.03 0.20
N GLN A 71 19.51 -15.22 1.06
CA GLN A 71 19.44 -15.45 2.51
C GLN A 71 18.56 -16.66 2.88
N GLY A 72 17.67 -17.12 1.99
CA GLY A 72 16.71 -18.18 2.25
C GLY A 72 15.62 -17.78 3.25
N ARG A 73 15.50 -16.49 3.55
CA ARG A 73 14.52 -15.92 4.51
C ARG A 73 14.38 -14.43 4.33
N GLY A 74 13.26 -13.90 4.77
CA GLY A 74 12.98 -12.46 4.80
C GLY A 74 11.49 -12.18 4.70
N ARG A 75 11.14 -10.93 4.85
CA ARG A 75 9.75 -10.49 4.81
C ARG A 75 9.60 -9.20 4.02
N ILE A 76 8.57 -9.15 3.18
CA ILE A 76 8.15 -7.95 2.47
C ILE A 76 6.72 -7.61 2.92
N VAL A 77 6.53 -6.39 3.40
CA VAL A 77 5.22 -5.84 3.79
C VAL A 77 4.89 -4.67 2.87
N ASN A 78 3.85 -4.82 2.07
CA ASN A 78 3.36 -3.78 1.19
C ASN A 78 2.16 -3.08 1.84
N ILE A 79 2.23 -1.77 2.02
CA ILE A 79 1.13 -1.00 2.61
C ILE A 79 0.12 -0.64 1.51
N SER A 80 -0.97 -1.38 1.50
CA SER A 80 -2.14 -1.16 0.65
C SER A 80 -3.15 -0.20 1.33
N SER A 81 -4.44 -0.42 1.19
CA SER A 81 -5.52 0.33 1.83
C SER A 81 -6.82 -0.47 1.79
N VAL A 82 -7.76 -0.19 2.68
CA VAL A 82 -9.17 -0.62 2.57
C VAL A 82 -9.84 -0.07 1.31
N ALA A 83 -9.32 1.02 0.75
CA ALA A 83 -9.76 1.58 -0.52
C ALA A 83 -9.44 0.68 -1.74
N ALA A 84 -8.63 -0.36 -1.59
CA ALA A 84 -8.31 -1.30 -2.65
C ALA A 84 -9.51 -2.21 -3.00
N PRO A 85 -10.12 -2.95 -2.04
CA PRO A 85 -11.31 -3.75 -2.29
C PRO A 85 -12.61 -2.94 -2.30
N VAL A 86 -12.62 -1.73 -1.73
CA VAL A 86 -13.81 -0.86 -1.65
C VAL A 86 -13.43 0.51 -2.22
N PRO A 87 -13.51 0.70 -3.55
CA PRO A 87 -13.11 1.95 -4.19
C PRO A 87 -13.91 3.14 -3.68
N ILE A 88 -13.21 4.24 -3.40
CA ILE A 88 -13.82 5.46 -2.86
C ILE A 88 -14.09 6.43 -4.03
N PRO A 89 -15.30 6.96 -4.18
CA PRO A 89 -15.58 8.02 -5.15
C PRO A 89 -14.62 9.20 -5.00
N PHE A 90 -14.22 9.78 -6.12
CA PHE A 90 -13.23 10.86 -6.20
C PHE A 90 -11.82 10.49 -5.70
N GLN A 91 -11.53 9.19 -5.50
CA GLN A 91 -10.22 8.61 -5.25
C GLN A 91 -9.92 7.41 -6.16
N ALA A 92 -10.46 7.39 -7.36
CA ALA A 92 -10.38 6.24 -8.25
C ALA A 92 -8.94 5.77 -8.53
N TYR A 93 -8.04 6.70 -8.84
CA TYR A 93 -6.64 6.38 -9.14
C TYR A 93 -5.89 5.85 -7.92
N TYR A 94 -6.15 6.39 -6.73
CA TYR A 94 -5.60 5.87 -5.49
C TYR A 94 -6.10 4.44 -5.21
N SER A 95 -7.40 4.23 -5.31
CA SER A 95 -8.03 2.91 -5.12
C SER A 95 -7.47 1.88 -6.11
N ALA A 96 -7.34 2.26 -7.39
CA ALA A 96 -6.76 1.41 -8.43
C ALA A 96 -5.29 1.06 -8.14
N GLY A 97 -4.47 2.04 -7.73
CA GLY A 97 -3.07 1.81 -7.36
C GLY A 97 -2.95 0.85 -6.17
N LYS A 98 -3.81 1.02 -5.14
CA LYS A 98 -3.83 0.12 -3.98
C LYS A 98 -4.36 -1.28 -4.31
N ALA A 99 -5.30 -1.40 -5.25
CA ALA A 99 -5.74 -2.69 -5.77
C ALA A 99 -4.62 -3.41 -6.56
N ALA A 100 -3.86 -2.66 -7.37
CA ALA A 100 -2.69 -3.19 -8.06
C ALA A 100 -1.64 -3.73 -7.08
N ILE A 101 -1.39 -3.04 -5.96
CA ILE A 101 -0.50 -3.52 -4.88
C ILE A 101 -1.00 -4.86 -4.33
N ASN A 102 -2.30 -5.03 -4.09
CA ASN A 102 -2.85 -6.29 -3.59
C ASN A 102 -2.60 -7.44 -4.57
N ALA A 103 -2.94 -7.25 -5.84
CA ALA A 103 -2.77 -8.27 -6.89
C ALA A 103 -1.28 -8.66 -7.04
N TYR A 104 -0.39 -7.67 -7.12
CA TYR A 104 1.06 -7.88 -7.18
C TYR A 104 1.57 -8.64 -5.96
N THR A 105 1.13 -8.26 -4.75
CA THR A 105 1.57 -8.91 -3.51
C THR A 105 1.19 -10.38 -3.47
N MET A 106 -0.01 -10.74 -3.91
CA MET A 106 -0.48 -12.13 -3.95
C MET A 106 0.35 -12.97 -4.92
N ALA A 107 0.66 -12.45 -6.10
CA ALA A 107 1.51 -13.13 -7.07
C ALA A 107 2.94 -13.32 -6.51
N LEU A 108 3.55 -12.23 -6.03
CA LEU A 108 4.91 -12.24 -5.49
C LEU A 108 5.06 -13.18 -4.30
N ALA A 109 4.03 -13.29 -3.44
CA ALA A 109 4.06 -14.19 -2.30
C ALA A 109 4.17 -15.67 -2.73
N ASN A 110 3.50 -16.05 -3.81
CA ASN A 110 3.60 -17.40 -4.36
C ASN A 110 4.97 -17.64 -5.02
N GLU A 111 5.49 -16.65 -5.75
CA GLU A 111 6.81 -16.74 -6.40
C GLU A 111 7.95 -16.88 -5.39
N LEU A 112 7.86 -16.20 -4.24
CA LEU A 112 8.94 -16.18 -3.25
C LEU A 112 8.82 -17.24 -2.14
N ARG A 113 7.66 -17.91 -2.03
CA ARG A 113 7.44 -18.97 -1.04
C ARG A 113 8.50 -20.08 -1.08
N PRO A 114 8.94 -20.59 -2.27
CA PRO A 114 9.96 -21.63 -2.32
C PRO A 114 11.32 -21.20 -1.78
N PHE A 115 11.55 -19.89 -1.67
CA PHE A 115 12.81 -19.32 -1.16
C PHE A 115 12.73 -18.91 0.32
N GLY A 116 11.69 -19.32 1.05
CA GLY A 116 11.54 -18.96 2.47
C GLY A 116 11.24 -17.47 2.73
N VAL A 117 10.87 -16.71 1.70
CA VAL A 117 10.54 -15.29 1.82
C VAL A 117 9.02 -15.13 1.91
N THR A 118 8.57 -14.42 2.93
CA THR A 118 7.14 -14.13 3.13
C THR A 118 6.79 -12.74 2.60
N VAL A 119 5.64 -12.63 1.92
CA VAL A 119 5.15 -11.35 1.38
C VAL A 119 3.69 -11.16 1.78
N CYS A 120 3.35 -10.00 2.30
CA CYS A 120 1.97 -9.67 2.62
C CYS A 120 1.63 -8.21 2.28
N ALA A 121 0.33 -7.96 2.05
CA ALA A 121 -0.22 -6.61 1.99
C ALA A 121 -0.99 -6.30 3.27
N VAL A 122 -0.73 -5.14 3.86
CA VAL A 122 -1.55 -4.59 4.94
C VAL A 122 -2.49 -3.55 4.35
N MET A 123 -3.77 -3.63 4.69
CA MET A 123 -4.80 -2.68 4.25
C MET A 123 -5.26 -1.85 5.45
N PRO A 124 -4.60 -0.74 5.76
CA PRO A 124 -5.07 0.17 6.77
C PRO A 124 -6.41 0.82 6.36
N GLY A 125 -7.23 1.12 7.37
CA GLY A 125 -8.27 2.14 7.27
C GLY A 125 -7.70 3.52 7.57
N ASP A 126 -8.50 4.35 8.22
CA ASP A 126 -8.11 5.72 8.52
C ASP A 126 -7.10 5.75 9.68
N ILE A 127 -5.97 6.41 9.45
CA ILE A 127 -4.89 6.61 10.42
C ILE A 127 -4.55 8.10 10.45
N HIS A 128 -4.47 8.68 11.63
CA HIS A 128 -4.11 10.07 11.82
C HIS A 128 -2.62 10.30 11.55
N THR A 129 -2.28 10.66 10.31
CA THR A 129 -0.89 10.89 9.86
C THR A 129 -0.78 12.13 9.00
N GLY A 130 0.44 12.47 8.56
CA GLY A 130 0.67 13.49 7.54
C GLY A 130 0.14 13.16 6.14
N PHE A 131 -0.44 11.98 5.93
CA PHE A 131 -1.01 11.56 4.64
C PHE A 131 -2.13 12.50 4.17
N THR A 132 -3.00 12.93 5.09
CA THR A 132 -4.08 13.88 4.80
C THR A 132 -3.56 15.18 4.22
N ALA A 133 -2.50 15.74 4.82
CA ALA A 133 -1.86 16.97 4.33
C ALA A 133 -1.11 16.79 3.00
N ALA A 134 -0.58 15.60 2.76
CA ALA A 134 0.13 15.25 1.52
C ALA A 134 -0.82 14.95 0.34
N ARG A 135 -2.12 14.84 0.57
CA ARG A 135 -3.10 14.59 -0.50
C ARG A 135 -3.15 15.74 -1.48
N ARG A 136 -3.02 15.43 -2.78
CA ARG A 136 -3.29 16.37 -3.86
C ARG A 136 -4.81 16.45 -4.09
N LYS A 137 -5.37 17.63 -3.83
CA LYS A 137 -6.81 17.90 -3.93
C LYS A 137 -7.09 18.65 -5.22
N LEU A 138 -7.90 18.06 -6.08
CA LEU A 138 -8.35 18.64 -7.34
C LEU A 138 -9.84 18.95 -7.19
N SER A 139 -10.21 20.23 -7.32
CA SER A 139 -11.59 20.71 -7.17
C SER A 139 -12.24 21.03 -8.50
N GLU A 140 -11.56 20.83 -9.62
CA GLU A 140 -12.09 21.07 -10.96
C GLU A 140 -13.36 20.25 -11.16
N GLY A 141 -14.40 20.90 -11.68
CA GLY A 141 -15.71 20.31 -11.90
C GLY A 141 -16.57 20.14 -10.65
N ASP A 142 -16.20 20.68 -9.48
CA ASP A 142 -17.01 20.53 -8.26
C ASP A 142 -18.40 21.17 -8.38
N ASP A 143 -18.54 22.24 -9.15
CA ASP A 143 -19.82 22.85 -9.52
C ASP A 143 -20.68 21.91 -10.36
N ILE A 144 -20.09 21.24 -11.36
CA ILE A 144 -20.74 20.22 -12.21
C ILE A 144 -21.21 19.05 -11.35
N TYR A 145 -20.39 18.62 -10.40
CA TYR A 145 -20.71 17.55 -9.45
C TYR A 145 -21.50 18.05 -8.22
N GLN A 146 -22.03 19.26 -8.26
CA GLN A 146 -22.92 19.84 -7.22
C GLN A 146 -22.25 19.81 -5.82
N GLY A 147 -20.96 20.10 -5.74
CA GLY A 147 -20.18 20.13 -4.50
C GLY A 147 -19.86 18.75 -3.92
N ARG A 148 -20.05 17.65 -4.67
CA ARG A 148 -19.79 16.29 -4.19
C ARG A 148 -18.31 16.01 -4.01
N ILE A 149 -17.43 16.61 -4.84
CA ILE A 149 -15.98 16.44 -4.73
C ILE A 149 -15.52 17.02 -3.39
N SER A 150 -15.83 18.29 -3.13
CA SER A 150 -15.44 18.96 -1.89
C SER A 150 -15.99 18.26 -0.64
N ARG A 151 -17.28 17.87 -0.65
CA ARG A 151 -17.87 17.12 0.48
C ARG A 151 -17.17 15.79 0.72
N SER A 152 -16.81 15.08 -0.33
CA SER A 152 -16.08 13.81 -0.20
C SER A 152 -14.69 14.02 0.42
N VAL A 153 -13.96 15.07 -0.02
CA VAL A 153 -12.64 15.41 0.52
C VAL A 153 -12.75 15.76 2.00
N VAL A 154 -13.68 16.65 2.38
CA VAL A 154 -13.89 17.04 3.79
C VAL A 154 -14.22 15.83 4.67
N ARG A 155 -15.06 14.92 4.17
CA ARG A 155 -15.38 13.69 4.91
C ARG A 155 -14.18 12.79 5.10
N MET A 156 -13.39 12.56 4.06
CA MET A 156 -12.17 11.73 4.14
C MET A 156 -11.15 12.34 5.11
N GLU A 157 -10.95 13.65 5.06
CA GLU A 157 -10.03 14.34 5.98
C GLU A 157 -10.48 14.22 7.44
N HIS A 158 -11.79 14.37 7.69
CA HIS A 158 -12.35 14.17 9.02
C HIS A 158 -12.11 12.74 9.53
N ASP A 159 -12.43 11.74 8.70
CA ASP A 159 -12.27 10.33 9.07
C ASP A 159 -10.79 9.97 9.33
N GLU A 160 -9.86 10.48 8.52
CA GLU A 160 -8.42 10.31 8.73
C GLU A 160 -7.91 11.01 9.99
N GLN A 161 -8.35 12.26 10.26
CA GLN A 161 -7.95 13.02 11.45
C GLN A 161 -8.50 12.41 12.75
N THR A 162 -9.63 11.72 12.69
CA THR A 162 -10.23 10.99 13.81
C THR A 162 -9.87 9.50 13.80
N GLY A 163 -9.02 9.09 12.87
CA GLY A 163 -8.60 7.71 12.67
C GLY A 163 -7.70 7.16 13.75
N MET A 164 -7.18 5.94 13.51
CA MET A 164 -6.31 5.25 14.46
C MET A 164 -5.02 6.03 14.71
N ASP A 165 -4.55 5.99 15.95
CA ASP A 165 -3.22 6.50 16.32
C ASP A 165 -2.11 5.77 15.54
N PRO A 166 -1.16 6.50 14.92
CA PRO A 166 -0.12 5.90 14.08
C PRO A 166 0.82 4.96 14.82
N ALA A 167 1.10 5.20 16.10
CA ALA A 167 1.94 4.32 16.89
C ALA A 167 1.24 2.97 17.15
N LYS A 168 -0.08 2.99 17.38
CA LYS A 168 -0.88 1.77 17.53
C LYS A 168 -0.94 1.01 16.20
N ALA A 169 -1.14 1.70 15.08
CA ALA A 169 -1.14 1.08 13.76
C ALA A 169 0.22 0.44 13.44
N GLY A 170 1.32 1.15 13.68
CA GLY A 170 2.68 0.65 13.50
C GLY A 170 2.99 -0.56 14.37
N ALA A 171 2.61 -0.52 15.66
CA ALA A 171 2.77 -1.66 16.57
C ALA A 171 1.95 -2.89 16.12
N TYR A 172 0.76 -2.67 15.57
CA TYR A 172 -0.06 -3.73 15.02
C TYR A 172 0.61 -4.37 13.80
N ILE A 173 1.09 -3.56 12.85
CA ILE A 173 1.80 -4.03 11.64
C ILE A 173 3.06 -4.81 12.01
N ALA A 174 3.83 -4.31 12.99
CA ALA A 174 5.08 -4.93 13.43
C ALA A 174 4.88 -6.29 14.11
N LYS A 175 3.79 -6.44 14.86
CA LYS A 175 3.48 -7.69 15.59
C LYS A 175 2.90 -8.79 14.71
N TRP A 176 2.37 -8.45 13.53
CA TRP A 176 1.69 -9.44 12.71
C TRP A 176 2.69 -10.37 12.01
N PRO A 177 2.69 -11.66 12.30
CA PRO A 177 3.49 -12.61 11.54
C PRO A 177 2.84 -12.77 10.16
N CYS A 178 3.52 -12.37 9.10
CA CYS A 178 3.12 -12.74 7.74
C CYS A 178 3.35 -14.26 7.59
N ALA A 179 2.45 -15.06 8.12
CA ALA A 179 2.58 -16.53 8.18
C ALA A 179 2.24 -17.22 6.85
N ALA A 180 1.73 -16.49 5.86
CA ALA A 180 1.46 -16.93 4.49
C ALA A 180 1.11 -15.68 3.67
N ALA A 181 0.99 -15.80 2.35
CA ALA A 181 0.44 -14.76 1.49
C ALA A 181 -0.87 -14.25 2.08
N ALA A 182 -0.84 -13.13 2.78
CA ALA A 182 -1.99 -12.62 3.52
C ALA A 182 -2.24 -11.16 3.16
N ILE A 183 -3.51 -10.86 2.90
CA ILE A 183 -4.00 -9.48 2.90
C ILE A 183 -4.57 -9.22 4.29
N ILE A 184 -3.94 -8.34 5.04
CA ILE A 184 -4.28 -8.05 6.42
C ILE A 184 -4.99 -6.71 6.48
N ARG A 185 -6.16 -6.66 7.14
CA ARG A 185 -6.87 -5.40 7.40
C ARG A 185 -6.51 -4.86 8.78
N CYS A 186 -6.26 -3.58 8.84
CA CYS A 186 -6.04 -2.85 10.08
C CYS A 186 -7.17 -1.80 10.21
N THR A 187 -8.26 -2.18 10.88
CA THR A 187 -9.39 -1.29 11.17
C THR A 187 -9.71 -1.31 12.66
N PRO A 188 -10.23 -0.20 13.24
CA PRO A 188 -10.56 -0.14 14.67
C PRO A 188 -11.69 -1.07 15.10
N SER A 189 -12.57 -1.49 14.18
CA SER A 189 -13.70 -2.38 14.48
C SER A 189 -13.64 -3.65 13.65
N ALA A 190 -13.40 -4.77 14.31
CA ALA A 190 -13.38 -6.10 13.70
C ALA A 190 -14.77 -6.60 13.25
N SER A 191 -15.85 -5.86 13.53
CA SER A 191 -17.22 -6.38 13.43
C SER A 191 -17.91 -6.20 12.09
N THR A 192 -17.41 -5.37 11.17
CA THR A 192 -18.22 -4.99 9.99
C THR A 192 -17.76 -5.58 8.66
N ILE A 193 -16.65 -6.32 8.58
CA ILE A 193 -16.10 -6.76 7.30
C ILE A 193 -15.71 -8.25 7.28
N SER A 194 -16.27 -9.06 8.16
CA SER A 194 -16.03 -10.54 8.19
C SER A 194 -16.56 -11.27 6.94
N SER A 195 -17.48 -10.68 6.17
CA SER A 195 -18.13 -11.35 5.04
C SER A 195 -17.37 -11.30 3.71
N LEU A 196 -16.30 -10.52 3.59
CA LEU A 196 -15.49 -10.40 2.37
C LEU A 196 -14.21 -11.25 2.37
N LEU A 197 -13.96 -12.02 3.44
CA LEU A 197 -12.77 -12.87 3.58
C LEU A 197 -12.89 -14.25 2.91
N SER A 198 -13.98 -14.54 2.17
CA SER A 198 -14.15 -15.83 1.48
C SER A 198 -13.23 -16.02 0.25
N TRP A 199 -12.48 -15.03 -0.16
CA TRP A 199 -11.53 -15.13 -1.28
C TRP A 199 -10.22 -15.87 -0.96
N GLN A 200 -9.97 -16.23 0.30
CA GLN A 200 -8.77 -16.98 0.70
C GLN A 200 -8.79 -18.46 0.34
N ARG A 201 -9.87 -19.00 -0.23
CA ARG A 201 -10.02 -20.44 -0.53
C ARG A 201 -9.85 -20.84 -1.99
N CYS A 202 -9.40 -19.94 -2.86
CA CYS A 202 -9.30 -20.24 -4.30
C CYS A 202 -7.92 -20.73 -4.77
N CYS A 203 -6.97 -21.00 -3.89
CA CYS A 203 -5.76 -21.74 -4.26
C CYS A 203 -5.79 -23.10 -3.54
N PRO A 204 -6.08 -24.20 -4.22
CA PRO A 204 -5.91 -25.53 -3.64
C PRO A 204 -4.43 -25.77 -3.31
N PRO A 205 -4.10 -26.52 -2.24
CA PRO A 205 -2.73 -26.89 -1.96
C PRO A 205 -2.26 -27.84 -3.08
N GLY A 206 -1.40 -27.37 -3.99
CA GLY A 206 -0.87 -28.23 -5.05
C GLY A 206 -0.51 -27.59 -6.39
N PHE A 207 -0.37 -26.27 -6.46
CA PHE A 207 0.29 -25.61 -7.61
C PHE A 207 1.53 -24.87 -7.16
#